data_5abbeae55590a1137df92ff76ded3014
#
_entry.id   5abbeae55590a1137df92ff76ded3014
#
_cell.length_a   1.000
_cell.length_b   1.000
_cell.length_c   1.000
_cell.angle_alpha   90.00
_cell.angle_beta   90.00
_cell.angle_gamma   90.00
#
_symmetry.space_group_name_H-M   'P 1'
#
loop_
_entity.id
_entity.type
_entity.pdbx_description
1 polymer ?
#
loop_
_entity_poly.entity_id
_entity_poly.type
_entity_poly.pdbx_seq_one_letter_code
_entity_poly.pdbx_strand_id
1 'polypeptide(L)'
;MRQYNIPPINRELITPTREKIDHLSKSKESLGYVETLAERIALMQGTLSPHLEHPCHILFSADHGVVADGVSLAPQIITYQQTLNFARGGACASVFAQLYGFDLTIVDAGVVGDLSIEPTIINRKIAEGTRNYRLEPAMTPEQMERCLSVGEEFVASFASQGCNVLSVGEMGIGNTSTSSLWMHYLTGLPLGECVGVGSGLSREGVEHKLEVLSAAIRRFTGTPTPEHLMQEFGGFELVMAVGAMLAAAERRMVVLIDGFVMSAVALMASHINPNFLDYAVFGHKSKESGHARMLAAMGATPLLDLGMHLGEGVGAMMAYPIVQGAVAMLTQMGTFSSDGIIKYFK
;
A
#
# COMPACT_ATOMS: atom_id res chain seq x y z
N MET A 1 5.53 19.45 6.27
CA MET A 1 4.38 18.57 5.86
C MET A 1 3.08 19.15 6.39
N ARG A 2 1.96 19.13 5.59
CA ARG A 2 0.63 19.50 6.10
C ARG A 2 0.11 18.51 7.14
N GLN A 3 -0.86 18.93 7.92
CA GLN A 3 -1.60 18.03 8.80
C GLN A 3 -2.70 17.30 8.02
N TYR A 4 -2.78 15.98 8.17
CA TYR A 4 -3.83 15.13 7.60
C TYR A 4 -4.96 14.95 8.63
N ASN A 5 -6.18 15.28 8.24
CA ASN A 5 -7.36 15.21 9.10
C ASN A 5 -8.17 13.94 8.79
N ILE A 6 -7.61 12.78 9.13
CA ILE A 6 -8.29 11.50 8.93
C ILE A 6 -9.35 11.33 10.01
N PRO A 7 -10.65 11.27 9.64
CA PRO A 7 -11.70 11.10 10.62
C PRO A 7 -11.62 9.71 11.26
N PRO A 8 -11.92 9.58 12.57
CA PRO A 8 -12.10 8.27 13.16
C PRO A 8 -13.27 7.54 12.50
N ILE A 9 -13.21 6.21 12.44
CA ILE A 9 -14.35 5.40 11.99
C ILE A 9 -15.54 5.56 12.95
N ASN A 10 -16.74 5.37 12.42
CA ASN A 10 -17.97 5.51 13.22
C ASN A 10 -18.20 4.26 14.09
N ARG A 11 -17.65 4.24 15.30
CA ARG A 11 -17.75 3.10 16.23
C ARG A 11 -19.18 2.86 16.76
N GLU A 12 -20.11 3.83 16.65
CA GLU A 12 -21.51 3.65 17.02
C GLU A 12 -22.21 2.61 16.13
N LEU A 13 -21.69 2.38 14.93
CA LEU A 13 -22.22 1.38 14.01
C LEU A 13 -21.75 -0.04 14.30
N ILE A 14 -20.86 -0.30 15.27
CA ILE A 14 -20.38 -1.67 15.59
C ILE A 14 -21.56 -2.59 15.93
N THR A 15 -22.35 -2.24 16.94
CA THR A 15 -23.48 -3.05 17.37
C THR A 15 -24.54 -3.22 16.27
N PRO A 16 -25.03 -2.14 15.62
CA PRO A 16 -26.00 -2.30 14.54
C PRO A 16 -25.49 -3.14 13.36
N THR A 17 -24.20 -3.04 13.01
CA THR A 17 -23.62 -3.83 11.91
C THR A 17 -23.55 -5.32 12.28
N ARG A 18 -23.11 -5.64 13.49
CA ARG A 18 -23.07 -7.03 13.99
C ARG A 18 -24.46 -7.64 14.06
N GLU A 19 -25.43 -6.90 14.59
CA GLU A 19 -26.83 -7.35 14.61
C GLU A 19 -27.35 -7.61 13.20
N LYS A 20 -27.05 -6.72 12.23
CA LYS A 20 -27.41 -6.95 10.83
C LYS A 20 -26.77 -8.22 10.28
N ILE A 21 -25.47 -8.45 10.51
CA ILE A 21 -24.74 -9.66 10.08
C ILE A 21 -25.33 -10.92 10.71
N ASP A 22 -25.68 -10.90 12.00
CA ASP A 22 -26.26 -12.04 12.73
C ASP A 22 -27.70 -12.37 12.32
N HIS A 23 -28.38 -11.46 11.62
CA HIS A 23 -29.73 -11.68 11.06
C HIS A 23 -29.73 -12.24 9.64
N LEU A 24 -28.58 -12.22 8.95
CA LEU A 24 -28.45 -12.81 7.60
C LEU A 24 -28.70 -14.31 7.66
N SER A 25 -29.26 -14.91 6.58
CA SER A 25 -29.63 -16.34 6.51
C SER A 25 -28.39 -17.26 6.40
N LYS A 26 -27.50 -17.18 7.42
CA LYS A 26 -26.29 -18.00 7.59
C LYS A 26 -26.08 -18.35 9.06
N SER A 27 -25.30 -19.37 9.34
CA SER A 27 -24.88 -19.67 10.74
C SER A 27 -24.01 -18.49 11.27
N LYS A 28 -24.13 -18.24 12.55
CA LYS A 28 -23.36 -17.18 13.23
C LYS A 28 -21.87 -17.42 13.04
N GLU A 29 -21.12 -16.36 12.73
CA GLU A 29 -19.67 -16.38 12.56
C GLU A 29 -19.12 -17.33 11.46
N SER A 30 -20.01 -17.91 10.63
CA SER A 30 -19.65 -18.96 9.66
C SER A 30 -18.76 -18.47 8.51
N LEU A 31 -18.70 -17.16 8.25
CA LEU A 31 -17.83 -16.56 7.25
C LEU A 31 -16.55 -15.93 7.87
N GLY A 32 -16.37 -16.06 9.19
CA GLY A 32 -15.13 -15.66 9.88
C GLY A 32 -14.71 -14.24 9.57
N TYR A 33 -13.48 -14.05 9.08
CA TYR A 33 -12.92 -12.70 8.85
C TYR A 33 -13.65 -11.88 7.78
N VAL A 34 -14.41 -12.52 6.87
CA VAL A 34 -15.25 -11.82 5.89
C VAL A 34 -16.32 -10.97 6.58
N GLU A 35 -16.88 -11.44 7.70
CA GLU A 35 -17.85 -10.69 8.52
C GLU A 35 -17.19 -9.50 9.20
N THR A 36 -15.98 -9.68 9.74
CA THR A 36 -15.17 -8.60 10.31
C THR A 36 -14.82 -7.55 9.25
N LEU A 37 -14.48 -7.98 8.04
CA LEU A 37 -14.16 -7.09 6.92
C LEU A 37 -15.39 -6.26 6.52
N ALA A 38 -16.57 -6.87 6.44
CA ALA A 38 -17.83 -6.18 6.16
C ALA A 38 -18.14 -5.12 7.24
N GLU A 39 -17.98 -5.47 8.53
CA GLU A 39 -18.11 -4.52 9.64
C GLU A 39 -17.13 -3.35 9.47
N ARG A 40 -15.84 -3.62 9.25
CA ARG A 40 -14.83 -2.56 9.07
C ARG A 40 -15.19 -1.60 7.95
N ILE A 41 -15.63 -2.10 6.79
CA ILE A 41 -16.00 -1.27 5.65
C ILE A 41 -17.25 -0.42 5.97
N ALA A 42 -18.24 -0.98 6.65
CA ALA A 42 -19.40 -0.23 7.12
C ALA A 42 -19.02 0.92 8.08
N LEU A 43 -18.06 0.68 8.99
CA LEU A 43 -17.54 1.69 9.91
C LEU A 43 -16.72 2.77 9.18
N MET A 44 -15.89 2.40 8.21
CA MET A 44 -15.12 3.32 7.36
C MET A 44 -16.03 4.31 6.65
N GLN A 45 -17.09 3.80 6.01
CA GLN A 45 -18.03 4.62 5.25
C GLN A 45 -19.14 5.25 6.11
N GLY A 46 -19.25 4.84 7.38
CA GLY A 46 -20.25 5.38 8.31
C GLY A 46 -21.68 4.99 7.94
N THR A 47 -21.92 3.79 7.38
CA THR A 47 -23.22 3.33 6.90
C THR A 47 -23.40 1.82 7.06
N LEU A 48 -24.65 1.37 7.28
CA LEU A 48 -25.01 -0.05 7.26
C LEU A 48 -25.20 -0.63 5.85
N SER A 49 -25.08 0.21 4.82
CA SER A 49 -25.18 -0.18 3.41
C SER A 49 -23.97 0.33 2.63
N PRO A 50 -22.77 -0.16 2.95
CA PRO A 50 -21.54 0.23 2.25
C PRO A 50 -21.57 -0.19 0.79
N HIS A 51 -20.80 0.49 -0.05
CA HIS A 51 -20.67 0.22 -1.48
C HIS A 51 -19.22 0.39 -1.93
N LEU A 52 -18.90 -0.24 -3.03
CA LEU A 52 -17.57 -0.16 -3.66
C LEU A 52 -17.77 0.28 -5.11
N GLU A 53 -17.26 1.45 -5.46
CA GLU A 53 -17.46 2.07 -6.76
C GLU A 53 -16.14 2.58 -7.34
N HIS A 54 -16.01 2.46 -8.68
CA HIS A 54 -14.91 2.99 -9.46
C HIS A 54 -13.54 2.69 -8.84
N PRO A 55 -13.17 1.40 -8.63
CA PRO A 55 -11.90 1.06 -8.01
C PRO A 55 -10.74 1.57 -8.85
N CYS A 56 -9.84 2.34 -8.25
CA CYS A 56 -8.67 2.89 -8.92
C CYS A 56 -7.39 2.20 -8.43
N HIS A 57 -6.49 1.90 -9.36
CA HIS A 57 -5.14 1.45 -9.07
C HIS A 57 -4.15 2.49 -9.59
N ILE A 58 -3.34 3.07 -8.70
CA ILE A 58 -2.27 3.97 -9.07
C ILE A 58 -0.92 3.30 -8.84
N LEU A 59 -0.07 3.30 -9.86
CA LEU A 59 1.27 2.73 -9.84
C LEU A 59 2.28 3.86 -10.02
N PHE A 60 3.08 4.12 -8.98
CA PHE A 60 4.16 5.08 -9.02
C PHE A 60 5.49 4.38 -9.32
N SER A 61 6.30 4.96 -10.21
CA SER A 61 7.62 4.42 -10.58
C SER A 61 8.72 5.42 -10.33
N ALA A 62 9.80 5.02 -9.65
CA ALA A 62 11.00 5.83 -9.48
C ALA A 62 12.25 4.97 -9.23
N ASP A 63 13.40 5.52 -9.53
CA ASP A 63 14.69 4.91 -9.28
C ASP A 63 15.31 5.36 -7.95
N HIS A 64 16.14 4.50 -7.36
CA HIS A 64 16.80 4.71 -6.08
C HIS A 64 18.32 4.79 -6.25
N GLY A 65 18.94 5.89 -5.80
CA GLY A 65 20.38 6.07 -5.90
C GLY A 65 21.22 5.03 -5.16
N VAL A 66 20.65 4.40 -4.11
CA VAL A 66 21.33 3.34 -3.35
C VAL A 66 21.63 2.08 -4.18
N VAL A 67 20.97 1.90 -5.33
CA VAL A 67 21.24 0.77 -6.25
C VAL A 67 22.69 0.75 -6.71
N ALA A 68 23.33 1.93 -6.81
CA ALA A 68 24.75 2.04 -7.14
C ALA A 68 25.68 1.30 -6.15
N ASP A 69 25.19 1.01 -4.94
CA ASP A 69 25.94 0.23 -3.93
C ASP A 69 25.64 -1.29 -3.97
N GLY A 70 24.99 -1.80 -5.02
CA GLY A 70 24.79 -3.24 -5.22
C GLY A 70 23.75 -3.89 -4.29
N VAL A 71 22.73 -3.15 -3.83
CA VAL A 71 21.67 -3.65 -2.93
C VAL A 71 20.58 -4.44 -3.65
N SER A 72 20.67 -4.62 -4.95
CA SER A 72 19.70 -5.36 -5.76
C SER A 72 20.40 -6.23 -6.80
N LEU A 73 19.84 -7.41 -7.08
CA LEU A 73 20.29 -8.26 -8.18
C LEU A 73 19.88 -7.67 -9.54
N ALA A 74 18.67 -7.10 -9.61
CA ALA A 74 18.16 -6.49 -10.83
C ALA A 74 18.88 -5.16 -11.10
N PRO A 75 19.31 -4.91 -12.34
CA PRO A 75 19.88 -3.62 -12.71
C PRO A 75 18.80 -2.52 -12.78
N GLN A 76 19.20 -1.29 -12.52
CA GLN A 76 18.30 -0.12 -12.44
C GLN A 76 17.42 0.06 -13.68
N ILE A 77 17.94 -0.25 -14.88
CA ILE A 77 17.19 -0.12 -16.15
C ILE A 77 15.85 -0.89 -16.15
N ILE A 78 15.70 -1.90 -15.28
CA ILE A 78 14.44 -2.65 -15.17
C ILE A 78 13.29 -1.74 -14.71
N THR A 79 13.54 -0.71 -13.89
CA THR A 79 12.51 0.27 -13.53
C THR A 79 11.91 0.92 -14.77
N TYR A 80 12.74 1.42 -15.67
CA TYR A 80 12.32 2.02 -16.93
C TYR A 80 11.55 1.04 -17.83
N GLN A 81 12.12 -0.16 -18.04
CA GLN A 81 11.53 -1.18 -18.89
C GLN A 81 10.18 -1.67 -18.37
N GLN A 82 10.08 -1.88 -17.07
CA GLN A 82 8.84 -2.34 -16.44
C GLN A 82 7.77 -1.24 -16.43
N THR A 83 8.16 0.03 -16.25
CA THR A 83 7.22 1.15 -16.34
C THR A 83 6.59 1.24 -17.74
N LEU A 84 7.36 1.06 -18.80
CA LEU A 84 6.84 0.95 -20.15
C LEU A 84 5.95 -0.29 -20.34
N ASN A 85 6.30 -1.41 -19.74
CA ASN A 85 5.54 -2.66 -19.82
C ASN A 85 4.15 -2.53 -19.17
N PHE A 86 4.03 -1.79 -18.06
CA PHE A 86 2.73 -1.46 -17.45
C PHE A 86 1.83 -0.73 -18.45
N ALA A 87 2.35 0.31 -19.07
CA ALA A 87 1.58 1.14 -20.02
C ALA A 87 1.15 0.37 -21.27
N ARG A 88 1.94 -0.62 -21.69
CA ARG A 88 1.65 -1.50 -22.83
C ARG A 88 0.75 -2.69 -22.49
N GLY A 89 0.33 -2.84 -21.24
CA GLY A 89 -0.57 -3.91 -20.81
C GLY A 89 0.08 -5.27 -20.61
N GLY A 90 1.41 -5.39 -20.70
CA GLY A 90 2.13 -6.66 -20.63
C GLY A 90 2.51 -7.11 -19.20
N ALA A 91 2.37 -6.23 -18.21
CA ALA A 91 2.77 -6.52 -16.83
C ALA A 91 1.64 -7.12 -16.00
N CYS A 92 2.00 -7.77 -14.89
CA CYS A 92 1.03 -8.36 -13.95
C CYS A 92 -0.01 -7.34 -13.47
N ALA A 93 0.43 -6.17 -13.03
CA ALA A 93 -0.47 -5.11 -12.57
C ALA A 93 -1.51 -4.72 -13.63
N SER A 94 -1.10 -4.59 -14.89
CA SER A 94 -2.01 -4.23 -15.99
C SER A 94 -3.05 -5.32 -16.25
N VAL A 95 -2.62 -6.59 -16.25
CA VAL A 95 -3.50 -7.74 -16.47
C VAL A 95 -4.52 -7.86 -15.33
N PHE A 96 -4.08 -7.73 -14.08
CA PHE A 96 -4.98 -7.85 -12.93
C PHE A 96 -5.87 -6.62 -12.74
N ALA A 97 -5.39 -5.41 -13.07
CA ALA A 97 -6.23 -4.21 -13.09
C ALA A 97 -7.41 -4.40 -14.08
N GLN A 98 -7.11 -4.84 -15.30
CA GLN A 98 -8.14 -5.14 -16.29
C GLN A 98 -9.10 -6.26 -15.82
N LEU A 99 -8.55 -7.36 -15.24
CA LEU A 99 -9.35 -8.51 -14.81
C LEU A 99 -10.35 -8.14 -13.70
N TYR A 100 -9.92 -7.31 -12.74
CA TYR A 100 -10.73 -6.95 -11.58
C TYR A 100 -11.43 -5.59 -11.72
N GLY A 101 -11.36 -4.95 -12.89
CA GLY A 101 -12.06 -3.71 -13.20
C GLY A 101 -11.52 -2.47 -12.49
N PHE A 102 -10.21 -2.43 -12.25
CA PHE A 102 -9.55 -1.23 -11.74
C PHE A 102 -9.18 -0.28 -12.88
N ASP A 103 -9.44 1.01 -12.68
CA ASP A 103 -8.87 2.06 -13.51
C ASP A 103 -7.39 2.21 -13.17
N LEU A 104 -6.50 1.82 -14.10
CA LEU A 104 -5.05 1.84 -13.91
C LEU A 104 -4.45 3.19 -14.32
N THR A 105 -3.76 3.83 -13.39
CA THR A 105 -2.97 5.06 -13.65
C THR A 105 -1.49 4.78 -13.38
N ILE A 106 -0.63 5.06 -14.37
CA ILE A 106 0.82 4.86 -14.28
C ILE A 106 1.51 6.22 -14.22
N VAL A 107 2.37 6.40 -13.23
CA VAL A 107 3.00 7.69 -12.91
C VAL A 107 4.51 7.54 -12.87
N ASP A 108 5.20 8.32 -13.69
CA ASP A 108 6.64 8.55 -13.56
C ASP A 108 6.88 9.54 -12.41
N ALA A 109 7.33 9.03 -11.28
CA ALA A 109 7.70 9.80 -10.09
C ALA A 109 9.19 10.18 -10.08
N GLY A 110 10.02 9.45 -10.83
CA GLY A 110 11.46 9.68 -10.84
C GLY A 110 12.26 8.55 -11.51
N VAL A 111 11.77 8.00 -12.59
CA VAL A 111 12.48 6.98 -13.38
C VAL A 111 13.62 7.64 -14.15
N VAL A 112 14.81 7.04 -14.14
CA VAL A 112 15.94 7.49 -14.96
C VAL A 112 15.69 7.18 -16.43
N GLY A 113 15.69 8.21 -17.27
CA GLY A 113 15.42 8.14 -18.69
C GLY A 113 14.12 8.84 -19.11
N ASP A 114 13.87 8.85 -20.41
CA ASP A 114 12.74 9.53 -21.02
C ASP A 114 11.59 8.55 -21.29
N LEU A 115 10.49 8.68 -20.55
CA LEU A 115 9.27 7.91 -20.70
C LEU A 115 8.22 8.61 -21.60
N SER A 116 8.53 9.77 -22.20
CA SER A 116 7.61 10.50 -23.07
C SER A 116 7.24 9.75 -24.36
N ILE A 117 7.99 8.69 -24.68
CA ILE A 117 7.68 7.76 -25.78
C ILE A 117 6.38 6.98 -25.56
N GLU A 118 5.87 6.96 -24.31
CA GLU A 118 4.61 6.29 -23.96
C GLU A 118 3.67 7.32 -23.31
N PRO A 119 2.78 7.94 -24.11
CA PRO A 119 1.95 9.08 -23.68
C PRO A 119 0.95 8.76 -22.55
N THR A 120 0.67 7.48 -22.30
CA THR A 120 -0.24 7.03 -21.24
C THR A 120 0.41 7.11 -19.86
N ILE A 121 1.74 7.23 -19.78
CA ILE A 121 2.46 7.44 -18.53
C ILE A 121 2.37 8.90 -18.14
N ILE A 122 1.81 9.17 -16.98
CA ILE A 122 1.67 10.54 -16.47
C ILE A 122 3.00 10.99 -15.85
N ASN A 123 3.60 12.02 -16.44
CA ASN A 123 4.85 12.59 -15.94
C ASN A 123 4.58 13.44 -14.66
N ARG A 124 5.11 12.98 -13.54
CA ARG A 124 5.21 13.72 -12.25
C ARG A 124 6.62 13.61 -11.67
N LYS A 125 7.61 13.42 -12.55
CA LYS A 125 9.01 13.23 -12.20
C LYS A 125 9.53 14.36 -11.31
N ILE A 126 10.06 13.98 -10.13
CA ILE A 126 10.69 14.88 -9.18
C ILE A 126 12.16 15.14 -9.57
N ALA A 127 12.87 14.05 -9.90
CA ALA A 127 14.25 14.06 -10.40
C ALA A 127 14.53 12.70 -11.07
N GLU A 128 15.71 12.55 -11.68
CA GLU A 128 16.23 11.30 -12.25
C GLU A 128 16.71 10.35 -11.14
N GLY A 129 15.77 9.74 -10.42
CA GLY A 129 16.03 8.93 -9.23
C GLY A 129 16.36 9.76 -7.98
N THR A 130 16.31 9.10 -6.81
CA THR A 130 16.75 9.70 -5.56
C THR A 130 18.28 9.77 -5.49
N ARG A 131 18.80 10.59 -4.56
CA ARG A 131 20.22 10.52 -4.18
C ARG A 131 20.48 9.22 -3.41
N ASN A 132 21.78 8.86 -3.32
CA ASN A 132 22.20 7.69 -2.56
C ASN A 132 22.25 8.02 -1.07
N TYR A 133 21.31 7.50 -0.31
CA TYR A 133 21.19 7.78 1.12
C TYR A 133 22.29 7.16 1.99
N ARG A 134 23.19 6.35 1.42
CA ARG A 134 24.42 5.99 2.10
C ARG A 134 25.41 7.18 2.17
N LEU A 135 25.31 8.13 1.25
CA LEU A 135 26.21 9.28 1.13
C LEU A 135 25.57 10.59 1.62
N GLU A 136 24.31 10.82 1.32
CA GLU A 136 23.55 12.03 1.62
C GLU A 136 22.04 11.73 1.69
N PRO A 137 21.17 12.62 2.18
CA PRO A 137 19.72 12.40 2.20
C PRO A 137 19.16 12.07 0.81
N ALA A 138 18.22 11.13 0.71
CA ALA A 138 17.61 10.68 -0.54
C ALA A 138 16.96 11.82 -1.33
N MET A 139 16.34 12.75 -0.62
CA MET A 139 15.63 13.89 -1.23
C MET A 139 15.66 15.13 -0.33
N THR A 140 15.36 16.31 -0.92
CA THR A 140 15.19 17.54 -0.14
C THR A 140 13.81 17.60 0.53
N PRO A 141 13.62 18.47 1.54
CA PRO A 141 12.31 18.72 2.13
C PRO A 141 11.25 19.11 1.08
N GLU A 142 11.60 19.95 0.12
CA GLU A 142 10.70 20.42 -0.94
C GLU A 142 10.31 19.28 -1.90
N GLN A 143 11.26 18.40 -2.22
CA GLN A 143 10.99 17.21 -3.03
C GLN A 143 10.04 16.26 -2.31
N MET A 144 10.24 16.04 -1.01
CA MET A 144 9.34 15.21 -0.19
C MET A 144 7.93 15.81 -0.15
N GLU A 145 7.80 17.11 0.11
CA GLU A 145 6.49 17.77 0.14
C GLU A 145 5.79 17.71 -1.22
N ARG A 146 6.56 17.87 -2.31
CA ARG A 146 6.01 17.72 -3.67
C ARG A 146 5.53 16.30 -3.94
N CYS A 147 6.26 15.26 -3.50
CA CYS A 147 5.81 13.87 -3.60
C CYS A 147 4.47 13.65 -2.90
N LEU A 148 4.34 14.08 -1.63
CA LEU A 148 3.10 13.96 -0.87
C LEU A 148 1.94 14.64 -1.61
N SER A 149 2.17 15.89 -2.07
CA SER A 149 1.16 16.67 -2.81
C SER A 149 0.71 15.99 -4.11
N VAL A 150 1.63 15.37 -4.86
CA VAL A 150 1.27 14.62 -6.09
C VAL A 150 0.35 13.43 -5.78
N GLY A 151 0.65 12.66 -4.73
CA GLY A 151 -0.24 11.57 -4.30
C GLY A 151 -1.64 12.07 -3.94
N GLU A 152 -1.72 13.19 -3.22
CA GLU A 152 -2.98 13.84 -2.85
C GLU A 152 -3.78 14.34 -4.07
N GLU A 153 -3.11 14.95 -5.06
CA GLU A 153 -3.71 15.44 -6.29
C GLU A 153 -4.43 14.31 -7.06
N PHE A 154 -3.79 13.14 -7.20
CA PHE A 154 -4.40 11.99 -7.85
C PHE A 154 -5.63 11.49 -7.11
N VAL A 155 -5.55 11.34 -5.80
CA VAL A 155 -6.68 10.87 -4.99
C VAL A 155 -7.84 11.87 -5.04
N ALA A 156 -7.58 13.17 -5.04
CA ALA A 156 -8.62 14.19 -5.21
C ALA A 156 -9.31 14.05 -6.58
N SER A 157 -8.55 13.78 -7.65
CA SER A 157 -9.09 13.52 -8.99
C SER A 157 -9.96 12.26 -9.01
N PHE A 158 -9.48 11.14 -8.45
CA PHE A 158 -10.23 9.88 -8.40
C PHE A 158 -11.53 10.04 -7.60
N ALA A 159 -11.47 10.70 -6.44
CA ALA A 159 -12.65 10.97 -5.63
C ALA A 159 -13.71 11.79 -6.39
N SER A 160 -13.27 12.78 -7.19
CA SER A 160 -14.19 13.59 -8.01
C SER A 160 -14.91 12.78 -9.09
N GLN A 161 -14.37 11.60 -9.45
CA GLN A 161 -14.93 10.65 -10.40
C GLN A 161 -15.73 9.52 -9.73
N GLY A 162 -15.93 9.59 -8.41
CA GLY A 162 -16.71 8.63 -7.65
C GLY A 162 -15.91 7.43 -7.12
N CYS A 163 -14.57 7.42 -7.27
CA CYS A 163 -13.75 6.36 -6.69
C CYS A 163 -13.84 6.37 -5.17
N ASN A 164 -14.14 5.22 -4.57
CA ASN A 164 -14.11 5.02 -3.12
C ASN A 164 -13.25 3.81 -2.69
N VAL A 165 -12.53 3.21 -3.63
CA VAL A 165 -11.58 2.10 -3.40
C VAL A 165 -10.27 2.43 -4.09
N LEU A 166 -9.21 2.60 -3.31
CA LEU A 166 -7.87 2.87 -3.81
C LEU A 166 -6.96 1.67 -3.59
N SER A 167 -6.30 1.20 -4.65
CA SER A 167 -5.13 0.32 -4.59
C SER A 167 -3.90 1.12 -5.02
N VAL A 168 -2.77 0.94 -4.33
CA VAL A 168 -1.51 1.58 -4.68
C VAL A 168 -0.48 0.51 -4.98
N GLY A 169 0.20 0.66 -6.11
CA GLY A 169 1.35 -0.12 -6.53
C GLY A 169 2.60 0.73 -6.67
N GLU A 170 3.72 0.07 -6.82
CA GLU A 170 5.03 0.70 -6.95
C GLU A 170 5.92 -0.06 -7.93
N MET A 171 6.88 0.67 -8.50
CA MET A 171 8.00 0.10 -9.22
C MET A 171 9.26 0.93 -8.99
N GLY A 172 10.26 0.31 -8.36
CA GLY A 172 11.54 0.97 -8.11
C GLY A 172 12.60 -0.04 -7.70
N ILE A 173 13.55 -0.32 -8.57
CA ILE A 173 14.67 -1.20 -8.19
C ILE A 173 15.40 -0.57 -7.00
N GLY A 174 15.55 -1.35 -5.91
CA GLY A 174 16.15 -0.90 -4.65
C GLY A 174 15.17 -0.46 -3.56
N ASN A 175 13.88 -0.29 -3.83
CA ASN A 175 12.88 0.22 -2.89
C ASN A 175 12.64 -0.69 -1.66
N THR A 176 12.90 -1.99 -1.75
CA THR A 176 12.88 -2.89 -0.58
C THR A 176 13.93 -2.50 0.46
N SER A 177 15.00 -1.80 0.08
CA SER A 177 16.00 -1.26 1.00
C SER A 177 15.44 -0.10 1.82
N THR A 178 14.74 0.84 1.18
CA THR A 178 13.98 1.90 1.83
C THR A 178 12.93 1.32 2.77
N SER A 179 12.14 0.36 2.30
CA SER A 179 11.11 -0.31 3.10
C SER A 179 11.66 -0.98 4.35
N SER A 180 12.84 -1.62 4.24
CA SER A 180 13.54 -2.22 5.38
C SER A 180 14.02 -1.18 6.41
N LEU A 181 14.51 -0.02 5.96
CA LEU A 181 14.91 1.08 6.84
C LEU A 181 13.70 1.70 7.54
N TRP A 182 12.61 1.97 6.82
CA TRP A 182 11.39 2.46 7.43
C TRP A 182 10.82 1.47 8.45
N MET A 183 10.79 0.18 8.12
CA MET A 183 10.38 -0.85 9.06
C MET A 183 11.25 -0.84 10.32
N HIS A 184 12.59 -0.82 10.16
CA HIS A 184 13.53 -0.77 11.30
C HIS A 184 13.22 0.39 12.25
N TYR A 185 13.16 1.61 11.72
CA TYR A 185 12.97 2.80 12.54
C TYR A 185 11.58 2.91 13.17
N LEU A 186 10.53 2.53 12.44
CA LEU A 186 9.15 2.71 12.87
C LEU A 186 8.65 1.57 13.77
N THR A 187 9.27 0.38 13.71
CA THR A 187 8.89 -0.74 14.59
C THR A 187 9.87 -0.99 15.72
N GLY A 188 11.09 -0.46 15.63
CA GLY A 188 12.19 -0.77 16.56
C GLY A 188 12.82 -2.16 16.37
N LEU A 189 12.41 -2.91 15.35
CA LEU A 189 12.99 -4.22 15.05
C LEU A 189 14.46 -4.10 14.61
N PRO A 190 15.34 -5.05 14.94
CA PRO A 190 16.70 -5.08 14.43
C PRO A 190 16.72 -5.07 12.89
N LEU A 191 17.64 -4.30 12.29
CA LEU A 191 17.72 -4.16 10.81
C LEU A 191 17.82 -5.52 10.11
N GLY A 192 18.59 -6.48 10.66
CA GLY A 192 18.71 -7.82 10.10
C GLY A 192 17.41 -8.63 10.03
N GLU A 193 16.37 -8.23 10.79
CA GLU A 193 15.04 -8.82 10.73
C GLU A 193 14.11 -8.14 9.72
N CYS A 194 14.54 -6.96 9.22
CA CYS A 194 13.80 -6.15 8.26
C CYS A 194 14.31 -6.34 6.82
N VAL A 195 15.57 -6.77 6.66
CA VAL A 195 16.21 -6.92 5.35
C VAL A 195 15.93 -8.31 4.78
N GLY A 196 15.41 -8.35 3.54
CA GLY A 196 15.11 -9.57 2.80
C GLY A 196 15.87 -9.66 1.48
N VAL A 197 15.57 -10.72 0.74
CA VAL A 197 16.21 -11.04 -0.54
C VAL A 197 15.84 -10.08 -1.69
N GLY A 198 14.75 -9.32 -1.53
CA GLY A 198 14.26 -8.42 -2.58
C GLY A 198 14.05 -9.17 -3.91
N SER A 199 14.67 -8.70 -4.99
CA SER A 199 14.62 -9.31 -6.33
C SER A 199 15.39 -10.63 -6.48
N GLY A 200 15.74 -11.30 -5.37
CA GLY A 200 16.39 -12.63 -5.41
C GLY A 200 17.89 -12.62 -5.11
N LEU A 201 18.34 -11.71 -4.23
CA LEU A 201 19.74 -11.70 -3.75
C LEU A 201 20.13 -13.05 -3.13
N SER A 202 21.38 -13.46 -3.35
CA SER A 202 22.02 -14.55 -2.61
C SER A 202 22.18 -14.19 -1.14
N ARG A 203 22.60 -15.15 -0.32
CA ARG A 203 22.91 -14.90 1.09
C ARG A 203 23.98 -13.81 1.26
N GLU A 204 25.06 -13.89 0.48
CA GLU A 204 26.13 -12.90 0.46
C GLU A 204 25.63 -11.53 0.00
N GLY A 205 24.70 -11.50 -0.97
CA GLY A 205 24.04 -10.27 -1.41
C GLY A 205 23.17 -9.63 -0.32
N VAL A 206 22.48 -10.44 0.49
CA VAL A 206 21.71 -9.94 1.64
C VAL A 206 22.64 -9.41 2.75
N GLU A 207 23.75 -10.11 3.02
CA GLU A 207 24.77 -9.64 3.98
C GLU A 207 25.37 -8.30 3.52
N HIS A 208 25.74 -8.18 2.23
CA HIS A 208 26.20 -6.91 1.65
C HIS A 208 25.13 -5.79 1.75
N LYS A 209 23.88 -6.09 1.39
CA LYS A 209 22.77 -5.13 1.54
C LYS A 209 22.64 -4.66 2.98
N LEU A 210 22.75 -5.55 3.96
CA LEU A 210 22.72 -5.23 5.38
C LEU A 210 23.87 -4.29 5.78
N GLU A 211 25.09 -4.50 5.26
CA GLU A 211 26.24 -3.62 5.49
C GLU A 211 26.00 -2.21 4.93
N VAL A 212 25.50 -2.09 3.69
CA VAL A 212 25.16 -0.81 3.05
C VAL A 212 24.12 -0.05 3.86
N LEU A 213 23.03 -0.71 4.25
CA LEU A 213 21.98 -0.08 5.03
C LEU A 213 22.45 0.29 6.45
N SER A 214 23.29 -0.53 7.08
CA SER A 214 23.91 -0.20 8.37
C SER A 214 24.80 1.03 8.26
N ALA A 215 25.52 1.22 7.14
CA ALA A 215 26.33 2.42 6.89
C ALA A 215 25.42 3.67 6.74
N ALA A 216 24.28 3.56 6.06
CA ALA A 216 23.30 4.64 5.95
C ALA A 216 22.74 5.03 7.33
N ILE A 217 22.40 4.05 8.17
CA ILE A 217 21.95 4.30 9.56
C ILE A 217 23.03 5.05 10.37
N ARG A 218 24.32 4.63 10.29
CA ARG A 218 25.41 5.31 11.00
C ARG A 218 25.62 6.76 10.54
N ARG A 219 25.31 7.07 9.27
CA ARG A 219 25.40 8.45 8.75
C ARG A 219 24.26 9.32 9.28
N PHE A 220 23.09 8.76 9.50
CA PHE A 220 21.92 9.51 9.95
C PHE A 220 22.06 9.88 11.45
N THR A 221 22.15 11.18 11.73
CA THR A 221 22.25 11.73 13.09
C THR A 221 21.01 12.50 13.53
N GLY A 222 19.97 12.54 12.67
CA GLY A 222 18.72 13.25 12.94
C GLY A 222 17.79 12.48 13.87
N THR A 223 16.72 13.14 14.29
CA THR A 223 15.60 12.49 14.99
C THR A 223 14.76 11.70 13.97
N PRO A 224 14.46 10.42 14.22
CA PRO A 224 13.73 9.58 13.25
C PRO A 224 12.22 9.87 13.26
N THR A 225 11.83 11.11 12.91
CA THR A 225 10.43 11.45 12.65
C THR A 225 10.01 10.96 11.27
N PRO A 226 8.71 10.73 11.01
CA PRO A 226 8.23 10.35 9.67
C PRO A 226 8.77 11.25 8.55
N GLU A 227 8.77 12.57 8.75
CA GLU A 227 9.32 13.55 7.80
C GLU A 227 10.80 13.31 7.52
N HIS A 228 11.63 13.21 8.57
CA HIS A 228 13.06 12.97 8.41
C HIS A 228 13.36 11.62 7.78
N LEU A 229 12.59 10.56 8.11
CA LEU A 229 12.78 9.24 7.51
C LEU A 229 12.40 9.21 6.03
N MET A 230 11.36 9.96 5.61
CA MET A 230 11.02 10.11 4.20
C MET A 230 12.09 10.88 3.42
N GLN A 231 12.62 11.97 3.98
CA GLN A 231 13.69 12.75 3.35
C GLN A 231 14.98 11.95 3.26
N GLU A 232 15.33 11.28 4.33
CA GLU A 232 16.61 10.61 4.51
C GLU A 232 16.74 9.34 3.68
N PHE A 233 15.70 8.49 3.70
CA PHE A 233 15.73 7.13 3.14
C PHE A 233 14.63 6.87 2.12
N GLY A 234 13.82 7.87 1.77
CA GLY A 234 12.65 7.69 0.92
C GLY A 234 12.96 7.34 -0.54
N GLY A 235 11.91 6.88 -1.23
CA GLY A 235 11.81 6.84 -2.68
C GLY A 235 10.72 7.81 -3.13
N PHE A 236 10.85 8.43 -4.29
CA PHE A 236 9.82 9.38 -4.75
C PHE A 236 8.46 8.70 -4.91
N GLU A 237 8.44 7.49 -5.46
CA GLU A 237 7.25 6.66 -5.63
C GLU A 237 6.62 6.28 -4.28
N LEU A 238 7.45 5.95 -3.29
CA LEU A 238 6.98 5.55 -1.95
C LEU A 238 6.40 6.74 -1.18
N VAL A 239 7.02 7.92 -1.30
CA VAL A 239 6.51 9.14 -0.64
C VAL A 239 5.24 9.64 -1.33
N MET A 240 5.11 9.52 -2.67
CA MET A 240 3.84 9.77 -3.37
C MET A 240 2.75 8.82 -2.88
N ALA A 241 3.09 7.54 -2.69
CA ALA A 241 2.17 6.54 -2.16
C ALA A 241 1.70 6.87 -0.72
N VAL A 242 2.60 7.39 0.15
CA VAL A 242 2.20 7.88 1.50
C VAL A 242 1.15 8.98 1.38
N GLY A 243 1.39 9.99 0.52
CA GLY A 243 0.44 11.08 0.28
C GLY A 243 -0.90 10.58 -0.24
N ALA A 244 -0.89 9.66 -1.19
CA ALA A 244 -2.10 9.05 -1.74
C ALA A 244 -2.89 8.27 -0.67
N MET A 245 -2.24 7.43 0.12
CA MET A 245 -2.88 6.64 1.17
C MET A 245 -3.53 7.53 2.25
N LEU A 246 -2.83 8.56 2.71
CA LEU A 246 -3.36 9.49 3.70
C LEU A 246 -4.55 10.30 3.15
N ALA A 247 -4.47 10.78 1.91
CA ALA A 247 -5.54 11.53 1.26
C ALA A 247 -6.78 10.68 0.98
N ALA A 248 -6.61 9.38 0.70
CA ALA A 248 -7.70 8.43 0.54
C ALA A 248 -8.44 8.19 1.88
N ALA A 249 -7.70 8.00 2.96
CA ALA A 249 -8.27 7.83 4.30
C ALA A 249 -9.03 9.09 4.77
N GLU A 250 -8.54 10.31 4.48
CA GLU A 250 -9.28 11.56 4.73
C GLU A 250 -10.66 11.58 4.05
N ARG A 251 -10.78 10.87 2.92
CA ARG A 251 -12.01 10.77 2.12
C ARG A 251 -12.83 9.52 2.43
N ARG A 252 -12.48 8.78 3.48
CA ARG A 252 -13.14 7.53 3.88
C ARG A 252 -13.13 6.43 2.80
N MET A 253 -12.14 6.45 1.91
CA MET A 253 -11.97 5.40 0.91
C MET A 253 -11.44 4.12 1.57
N VAL A 254 -11.79 2.97 1.01
CA VAL A 254 -11.13 1.70 1.32
C VAL A 254 -9.76 1.70 0.65
N VAL A 255 -8.69 1.57 1.43
CA VAL A 255 -7.31 1.56 0.92
C VAL A 255 -6.78 0.14 0.95
N LEU A 256 -6.57 -0.45 -0.24
CA LEU A 256 -6.04 -1.80 -0.39
C LEU A 256 -4.51 -1.75 -0.36
N ILE A 257 -3.93 -2.44 0.61
CA ILE A 257 -2.48 -2.50 0.82
C ILE A 257 -1.93 -3.80 0.23
N ASP A 258 -0.94 -3.68 -0.63
CA ASP A 258 -0.25 -4.81 -1.25
C ASP A 258 0.69 -5.53 -0.26
N GLY A 259 1.85 -5.94 -0.72
CA GLY A 259 2.85 -6.71 0.01
C GLY A 259 3.78 -5.86 0.90
N PHE A 260 5.03 -6.32 1.00
CA PHE A 260 6.04 -5.77 1.91
C PHE A 260 6.28 -4.27 1.72
N VAL A 261 6.49 -3.82 0.47
CA VAL A 261 6.82 -2.41 0.19
C VAL A 261 5.65 -1.49 0.54
N MET A 262 4.44 -1.81 0.07
CA MET A 262 3.26 -1.00 0.37
C MET A 262 2.84 -1.09 1.85
N SER A 263 3.15 -2.19 2.54
CA SER A 263 2.97 -2.27 4.00
C SER A 263 3.94 -1.35 4.76
N ALA A 264 5.17 -1.14 4.25
CA ALA A 264 6.08 -0.15 4.83
C ALA A 264 5.58 1.29 4.59
N VAL A 265 4.96 1.55 3.44
CA VAL A 265 4.27 2.82 3.16
C VAL A 265 3.08 3.02 4.10
N ALA A 266 2.26 1.98 4.31
CA ALA A 266 1.14 2.01 5.25
C ALA A 266 1.60 2.23 6.71
N LEU A 267 2.71 1.61 7.10
CA LEU A 267 3.35 1.83 8.40
C LEU A 267 3.79 3.29 8.56
N MET A 268 4.43 3.88 7.54
CA MET A 268 4.79 5.29 7.52
C MET A 268 3.55 6.19 7.65
N ALA A 269 2.50 5.94 6.87
CA ALA A 269 1.24 6.67 6.95
C ALA A 269 0.60 6.58 8.35
N SER A 270 0.66 5.41 9.00
CA SER A 270 0.12 5.21 10.35
C SER A 270 0.88 5.98 11.44
N HIS A 271 2.18 6.23 11.26
CA HIS A 271 2.97 7.06 12.16
C HIS A 271 2.73 8.57 11.95
N ILE A 272 2.28 8.96 10.75
CA ILE A 272 1.83 10.34 10.48
C ILE A 272 0.44 10.57 11.08
N ASN A 273 -0.49 9.63 10.87
CA ASN A 273 -1.81 9.66 11.46
C ASN A 273 -2.31 8.24 11.77
N PRO A 274 -2.45 7.86 13.05
CA PRO A 274 -2.82 6.49 13.45
C PRO A 274 -4.21 6.06 12.97
N ASN A 275 -5.14 7.00 12.73
CA ASN A 275 -6.46 6.67 12.19
C ASN A 275 -6.40 6.08 10.76
N PHE A 276 -5.26 6.20 10.07
CA PHE A 276 -5.06 5.61 8.74
C PHE A 276 -5.32 4.10 8.73
N LEU A 277 -4.88 3.37 9.77
CA LEU A 277 -5.05 1.90 9.83
C LEU A 277 -6.52 1.47 9.87
N ASP A 278 -7.42 2.32 10.31
CA ASP A 278 -8.86 2.05 10.29
C ASP A 278 -9.39 1.93 8.84
N TYR A 279 -8.73 2.55 7.85
CA TYR A 279 -9.10 2.56 6.44
C TYR A 279 -8.29 1.57 5.58
N ALA A 280 -7.26 0.94 6.15
CA ALA A 280 -6.37 0.02 5.44
C ALA A 280 -6.89 -1.42 5.43
N VAL A 281 -6.94 -2.05 4.27
CA VAL A 281 -7.23 -3.48 4.08
C VAL A 281 -6.00 -4.14 3.48
N PHE A 282 -5.34 -5.02 4.23
CA PHE A 282 -4.11 -5.68 3.81
C PHE A 282 -4.43 -6.86 2.89
N GLY A 283 -4.02 -6.77 1.63
CA GLY A 283 -4.37 -7.73 0.57
C GLY A 283 -3.72 -9.09 0.78
N HIS A 284 -2.43 -9.14 1.04
CA HIS A 284 -1.76 -10.42 1.22
C HIS A 284 -0.58 -10.37 2.17
N LYS A 285 -0.20 -11.55 2.70
CA LYS A 285 1.09 -11.74 3.35
C LYS A 285 2.13 -12.07 2.30
N SER A 286 3.09 -11.15 2.11
CA SER A 286 4.23 -11.39 1.22
C SER A 286 5.19 -12.42 1.81
N LYS A 287 5.89 -13.16 0.94
CA LYS A 287 6.97 -14.08 1.33
C LYS A 287 8.25 -13.34 1.74
N GLU A 288 8.32 -12.01 1.54
CA GLU A 288 9.47 -11.20 1.97
C GLU A 288 9.72 -11.31 3.48
N SER A 289 11.01 -11.38 3.82
CA SER A 289 11.48 -11.45 5.21
C SER A 289 10.99 -10.23 5.99
N GLY A 290 10.53 -10.46 7.22
CA GLY A 290 10.05 -9.37 8.07
C GLY A 290 8.59 -8.96 7.85
N HIS A 291 7.95 -9.23 6.69
CA HIS A 291 6.60 -8.74 6.42
C HIS A 291 5.58 -9.17 7.47
N ALA A 292 5.60 -10.44 7.90
CA ALA A 292 4.71 -10.93 8.95
C ALA A 292 4.86 -10.13 10.26
N ARG A 293 6.08 -9.72 10.62
CA ARG A 293 6.35 -8.90 11.81
C ARG A 293 5.87 -7.47 11.64
N MET A 294 6.02 -6.90 10.43
CA MET A 294 5.50 -5.58 10.11
C MET A 294 3.97 -5.54 10.19
N LEU A 295 3.29 -6.56 9.65
CA LEU A 295 1.83 -6.72 9.79
C LEU A 295 1.43 -6.82 11.26
N ALA A 296 2.14 -7.63 12.05
CA ALA A 296 1.88 -7.78 13.49
C ALA A 296 2.06 -6.46 14.25
N ALA A 297 3.08 -5.66 13.91
CA ALA A 297 3.30 -4.34 14.52
C ALA A 297 2.16 -3.35 14.26
N MET A 298 1.45 -3.50 13.13
CA MET A 298 0.26 -2.72 12.78
C MET A 298 -1.06 -3.36 13.25
N GLY A 299 -1.04 -4.55 13.89
CA GLY A 299 -2.26 -5.32 14.19
C GLY A 299 -3.04 -5.73 12.95
N ALA A 300 -2.37 -5.89 11.82
CA ALA A 300 -2.98 -6.13 10.51
C ALA A 300 -3.18 -7.62 10.22
N THR A 301 -4.34 -7.97 9.68
CA THR A 301 -4.66 -9.32 9.19
C THR A 301 -4.72 -9.29 7.67
N PRO A 302 -3.82 -9.96 6.96
CA PRO A 302 -3.85 -10.04 5.50
C PRO A 302 -4.93 -11.01 5.02
N LEU A 303 -5.57 -10.70 3.87
CA LEU A 303 -6.63 -11.52 3.29
C LEU A 303 -6.11 -12.80 2.62
N LEU A 304 -4.93 -12.74 2.00
CA LEU A 304 -4.34 -13.84 1.24
C LEU A 304 -2.97 -14.24 1.81
N ASP A 305 -2.65 -15.53 1.74
CA ASP A 305 -1.32 -16.10 1.99
C ASP A 305 -1.00 -17.11 0.89
N LEU A 306 -0.57 -16.62 -0.27
CA LEU A 306 -0.30 -17.40 -1.48
C LEU A 306 1.20 -17.50 -1.81
N GLY A 307 2.07 -17.06 -0.90
CA GLY A 307 3.51 -17.04 -1.11
C GLY A 307 3.99 -16.02 -2.16
N MET A 308 3.16 -15.03 -2.50
CA MET A 308 3.49 -13.95 -3.44
C MET A 308 4.56 -13.01 -2.89
N HIS A 309 5.38 -12.42 -3.79
CA HIS A 309 6.40 -11.44 -3.45
C HIS A 309 6.79 -10.57 -4.67
N LEU A 310 5.80 -10.21 -5.51
CA LEU A 310 6.04 -9.47 -6.73
C LEU A 310 6.07 -7.94 -6.51
N GLY A 311 5.11 -7.39 -5.77
CA GLY A 311 4.85 -5.94 -5.72
C GLY A 311 3.81 -5.50 -6.75
N GLU A 312 3.97 -4.29 -7.30
CA GLU A 312 3.11 -3.69 -8.35
C GLU A 312 1.64 -3.49 -7.92
N GLY A 313 1.27 -3.71 -6.66
CA GLY A 313 -0.12 -3.68 -6.17
C GLY A 313 -0.94 -4.93 -6.49
N VAL A 314 -0.30 -5.97 -7.01
CA VAL A 314 -0.97 -7.20 -7.50
C VAL A 314 -1.72 -7.93 -6.39
N GLY A 315 -1.12 -8.09 -5.22
CA GLY A 315 -1.78 -8.80 -4.10
C GLY A 315 -2.97 -8.02 -3.53
N ALA A 316 -2.94 -6.69 -3.59
CA ALA A 316 -4.07 -5.84 -3.23
C ALA A 316 -5.25 -6.05 -4.19
N MET A 317 -4.99 -6.02 -5.49
CA MET A 317 -6.04 -6.26 -6.51
C MET A 317 -6.59 -7.68 -6.46
N MET A 318 -5.73 -8.69 -6.24
CA MET A 318 -6.18 -10.08 -6.09
C MET A 318 -7.06 -10.31 -4.86
N ALA A 319 -6.91 -9.52 -3.80
CA ALA A 319 -7.76 -9.57 -2.61
C ALA A 319 -9.11 -8.86 -2.79
N TYR A 320 -9.26 -8.01 -3.81
CA TYR A 320 -10.46 -7.20 -4.02
C TYR A 320 -11.76 -8.00 -4.16
N PRO A 321 -11.83 -9.15 -4.84
CA PRO A 321 -13.04 -9.98 -4.86
C PRO A 321 -13.53 -10.42 -3.48
N ILE A 322 -12.63 -10.61 -2.49
CA ILE A 322 -13.01 -10.91 -1.11
C ILE A 322 -13.64 -9.68 -0.45
N VAL A 323 -13.11 -8.48 -0.73
CA VAL A 323 -13.67 -7.21 -0.25
C VAL A 323 -15.07 -6.99 -0.83
N GLN A 324 -15.24 -7.25 -2.14
CA GLN A 324 -16.55 -7.22 -2.80
C GLN A 324 -17.53 -8.22 -2.19
N GLY A 325 -17.05 -9.45 -1.92
CA GLY A 325 -17.86 -10.50 -1.27
C GLY A 325 -18.33 -10.09 0.13
N ALA A 326 -17.48 -9.43 0.92
CA ALA A 326 -17.82 -8.93 2.25
C ALA A 326 -18.93 -7.85 2.19
N VAL A 327 -18.82 -6.91 1.26
CA VAL A 327 -19.84 -5.87 1.06
C VAL A 327 -21.14 -6.48 0.53
N ALA A 328 -21.07 -7.37 -0.46
CA ALA A 328 -22.23 -8.04 -1.03
C ALA A 328 -22.97 -8.89 0.03
N MET A 329 -22.24 -9.62 0.87
CA MET A 329 -22.81 -10.33 2.01
C MET A 329 -23.67 -9.41 2.89
N LEU A 330 -23.11 -8.25 3.29
CA LEU A 330 -23.80 -7.32 4.19
C LEU A 330 -25.01 -6.63 3.55
N THR A 331 -24.97 -6.39 2.22
CA THR A 331 -25.94 -5.55 1.55
C THR A 331 -26.96 -6.26 0.68
N GLN A 332 -26.66 -7.50 0.25
CA GLN A 332 -27.48 -8.24 -0.73
C GLN A 332 -28.03 -9.55 -0.18
N MET A 333 -27.45 -10.10 0.87
CA MET A 333 -27.91 -11.36 1.45
C MET A 333 -29.26 -11.18 2.15
N GLY A 334 -30.18 -12.13 1.97
CA GLY A 334 -31.45 -12.19 2.69
C GLY A 334 -31.29 -12.50 4.18
N THR A 335 -32.33 -12.27 4.93
CA THR A 335 -32.38 -12.59 6.37
C THR A 335 -33.19 -13.87 6.60
N PHE A 336 -33.04 -14.51 7.77
CA PHE A 336 -33.87 -15.65 8.14
C PHE A 336 -35.39 -15.34 8.01
N SER A 337 -35.82 -14.14 8.40
CA SER A 337 -37.19 -13.70 8.33
C SER A 337 -37.68 -13.42 6.91
N SER A 338 -36.86 -12.76 6.07
CA SER A 338 -37.24 -12.46 4.69
C SER A 338 -37.35 -13.70 3.82
N ASP A 339 -36.49 -14.69 4.09
CA ASP A 339 -36.39 -15.90 3.29
C ASP A 339 -37.22 -17.07 3.82
N GLY A 340 -37.95 -16.87 4.94
CA GLY A 340 -38.80 -17.89 5.58
C GLY A 340 -37.99 -19.06 6.17
N ILE A 341 -36.72 -18.84 6.49
CA ILE A 341 -35.83 -19.87 7.05
C ILE A 341 -35.90 -19.81 8.58
N ILE A 342 -36.02 -20.93 9.23
CA ILE A 342 -36.03 -21.03 10.70
C ILE A 342 -34.61 -20.73 11.23
N LYS A 343 -34.49 -19.69 12.07
CA LYS A 343 -33.25 -19.47 12.81
C LYS A 343 -33.12 -20.47 13.96
N TYR A 344 -32.13 -21.35 13.93
CA TYR A 344 -31.93 -22.44 14.86
C TYR A 344 -30.87 -22.20 15.95
N PHE A 345 -30.35 -21.00 16.02
CA PHE A 345 -29.38 -20.55 17.03
C PHE A 345 -29.81 -19.20 17.62
N LYS A 346 -29.25 -18.85 18.79
CA LYS A 346 -29.50 -17.58 19.50
C LYS A 346 -28.56 -16.45 19.05
#